data_ab9001eb64bb21bf843e532824013ac8
#
_entry.id   ab9001eb64bb21bf843e532824013ac8
#
_cell.length_a   1.000
_cell.length_b   1.000
_cell.length_c   1.000
_cell.angle_alpha   90.00
_cell.angle_beta   90.00
_cell.angle_gamma   90.00
#
_symmetry.space_group_name_H-M   'P 1'
#
loop_
_entity.id
_entity.type
_entity.pdbx_description
1 polymer ?
#
loop_
_entity_poly.entity_id
_entity_poly.type
_entity_poly.pdbx_seq_one_letter_code
_entity_poly.pdbx_strand_id
1 'polypeptide(L)'
;MERIELEELKAHLMATNAAYRGLASQHSEFAHKLDELEALPHLTDQEQLEEVRLKKLKLRLKDQMEAIVSQSRSQQVAYRQVRAVAVNV
;
A
#
# COMPACT_ATOMS: atom_id res chain seq x y z
N MET A 1 6.87 18.29 -3.77
CA MET A 1 6.75 17.78 -5.14
C MET A 1 6.56 16.28 -5.16
N GLU A 2 7.56 15.57 -4.73
CA GLU A 2 7.54 14.10 -4.77
C GLU A 2 6.38 13.52 -3.97
N ARG A 3 6.05 14.14 -2.86
CA ARG A 3 4.95 13.68 -2.01
C ARG A 3 3.60 13.82 -2.71
N ILE A 4 3.40 14.92 -3.43
CA ILE A 4 2.16 15.15 -4.17
C ILE A 4 2.05 14.15 -5.31
N GLU A 5 3.15 13.94 -6.04
CA GLU A 5 3.19 12.96 -7.12
C GLU A 5 2.90 11.55 -6.62
N LEU A 6 3.42 11.18 -5.44
CA LEU A 6 3.19 9.88 -4.84
C LEU A 6 1.72 9.69 -4.48
N GLU A 7 1.10 10.71 -3.90
CA GLU A 7 -0.32 10.63 -3.54
C GLU A 7 -1.21 10.53 -4.78
N GLU A 8 -0.86 11.23 -5.84
CA GLU A 8 -1.58 11.14 -7.12
C GLU A 8 -1.44 9.74 -7.72
N LEU A 9 -0.25 9.15 -7.65
CA LEU A 9 -0.03 7.80 -8.17
C LEU A 9 -0.84 6.77 -7.37
N LYS A 10 -0.86 6.89 -6.05
CA LYS A 10 -1.66 6.01 -5.20
C LYS A 10 -3.14 6.11 -5.53
N ALA A 11 -3.64 7.33 -5.72
CA ALA A 11 -5.03 7.56 -6.10
C ALA A 11 -5.34 6.94 -7.46
N HIS A 12 -4.42 7.08 -8.40
CA HIS A 12 -4.54 6.48 -9.73
C HIS A 12 -4.60 4.94 -9.63
N LEU A 13 -3.73 4.34 -8.81
CA LEU A 13 -3.71 2.90 -8.62
C LEU A 13 -5.01 2.41 -7.97
N MET A 14 -5.56 3.17 -7.03
CA MET A 14 -6.86 2.83 -6.43
C MET A 14 -7.97 2.79 -7.47
N ALA A 15 -7.88 3.65 -8.48
CA ALA A 15 -8.88 3.72 -9.53
C ALA A 15 -8.69 2.66 -10.62
N THR A 16 -7.43 2.28 -10.90
CA THR A 16 -7.12 1.49 -12.11
C THR A 16 -6.54 0.10 -11.84
N ASN A 17 -6.03 -0.15 -10.64
CA ASN A 17 -5.34 -1.42 -10.34
C ASN A 17 -6.16 -2.21 -9.31
N ALA A 18 -6.79 -3.29 -9.78
CA ALA A 18 -7.64 -4.12 -8.92
C ALA A 18 -6.85 -4.80 -7.80
N ALA A 19 -5.61 -5.22 -8.09
CA ALA A 19 -4.75 -5.84 -7.09
C ALA A 19 -4.40 -4.86 -5.97
N TYR A 20 -4.02 -3.65 -6.34
CA TYR A 20 -3.71 -2.59 -5.36
C TYR A 20 -4.94 -2.27 -4.50
N ARG A 21 -6.10 -2.14 -5.13
CA ARG A 21 -7.35 -1.85 -4.42
C ARG A 21 -7.71 -2.95 -3.44
N GLY A 22 -7.52 -4.21 -3.83
CA GLY A 22 -7.76 -5.35 -2.95
C GLY A 22 -6.85 -5.34 -1.74
N LEU A 23 -5.56 -5.05 -1.95
CA LEU A 23 -4.59 -4.95 -0.86
C LEU A 23 -4.94 -3.80 0.09
N ALA A 24 -5.35 -2.67 -0.46
CA ALA A 24 -5.74 -1.51 0.34
C ALA A 24 -6.97 -1.83 1.20
N SER A 25 -7.93 -2.55 0.64
CA SER A 25 -9.14 -2.96 1.36
C SER A 25 -8.79 -3.89 2.53
N GLN A 26 -7.95 -4.90 2.29
CA GLN A 26 -7.50 -5.81 3.34
C GLN A 26 -6.71 -5.08 4.42
N HIS A 27 -5.83 -4.18 4.01
CA HIS A 27 -5.06 -3.37 4.95
C HIS A 27 -5.98 -2.56 5.87
N SER A 28 -7.02 -1.97 5.30
CA SER A 28 -8.00 -1.20 6.04
C SER A 28 -8.77 -2.07 7.04
N GLU A 29 -9.13 -3.29 6.65
CA GLU A 29 -9.82 -4.23 7.54
C GLU A 29 -8.95 -4.61 8.73
N PHE A 30 -7.68 -4.92 8.50
CA PHE A 30 -6.78 -5.27 9.58
C PHE A 30 -6.48 -4.08 10.48
N ALA A 31 -6.37 -2.89 9.91
CA ALA A 31 -6.19 -1.67 10.69
C ALA A 31 -7.37 -1.44 11.61
N HIS A 32 -8.60 -1.66 11.12
CA HIS A 32 -9.81 -1.51 11.91
C HIS A 32 -9.86 -2.51 13.07
N LYS A 33 -9.53 -3.78 12.79
CA LYS A 33 -9.49 -4.82 13.84
C LYS A 33 -8.45 -4.50 14.90
N LEU A 34 -7.29 -4.00 14.47
CA LEU A 34 -6.25 -3.56 15.41
C LEU A 34 -6.73 -2.43 16.30
N ASP A 35 -7.40 -1.45 15.71
CA ASP A 35 -7.94 -0.32 16.48
C ASP A 35 -8.94 -0.81 17.53
N GLU A 36 -9.76 -1.79 17.19
CA GLU A 36 -10.71 -2.38 18.15
C GLU A 36 -9.98 -3.05 19.31
N LEU A 37 -8.94 -3.83 19.02
CA LEU A 37 -8.15 -4.49 20.06
C LEU A 37 -7.43 -3.48 20.94
N GLU A 38 -6.84 -2.46 20.32
CA GLU A 38 -6.08 -1.45 21.06
C GLU A 38 -6.98 -0.54 21.90
N ALA A 39 -8.26 -0.49 21.61
CA ALA A 39 -9.23 0.26 22.40
C ALA A 39 -9.64 -0.48 23.69
N LEU A 40 -9.34 -1.77 23.80
CA LEU A 40 -9.66 -2.53 25.00
C LEU A 40 -8.74 -2.15 26.15
N PRO A 41 -9.26 -2.00 27.38
CA PRO A 41 -8.42 -1.64 28.52
C PRO A 41 -7.39 -2.70 28.87
N HIS A 42 -7.72 -3.96 28.63
CA HIS A 42 -6.80 -5.09 28.88
C HIS A 42 -6.98 -6.11 27.76
N LEU A 43 -5.86 -6.69 27.33
CA LEU A 43 -5.89 -7.76 26.35
C LEU A 43 -5.62 -9.10 27.04
N THR A 44 -6.40 -10.11 26.67
CA THR A 44 -6.11 -11.48 27.05
C THR A 44 -4.84 -11.93 26.30
N ASP A 45 -4.25 -13.05 26.75
CA ASP A 45 -3.08 -13.60 26.06
C ASP A 45 -3.39 -13.91 24.58
N GLN A 46 -4.58 -14.43 24.33
CA GLN A 46 -5.02 -14.75 22.98
C GLN A 46 -5.19 -13.48 22.15
N GLU A 47 -5.74 -12.42 22.74
CA GLU A 47 -5.89 -11.14 22.07
C GLU A 47 -4.55 -10.48 21.77
N GLN A 48 -3.56 -10.64 22.65
CA GLN A 48 -2.21 -10.15 22.42
C GLN A 48 -1.57 -10.84 21.23
N LEU A 49 -1.76 -12.16 21.10
CA LEU A 49 -1.27 -12.91 19.95
C LEU A 49 -1.95 -12.44 18.67
N GLU A 50 -3.25 -12.18 18.73
CA GLU A 50 -4.01 -11.67 17.59
C GLU A 50 -3.51 -10.29 17.17
N GLU A 51 -3.21 -9.43 18.12
CA GLU A 51 -2.65 -8.11 17.85
C GLU A 51 -1.33 -8.22 17.08
N VAL A 52 -0.43 -9.07 17.55
CA VAL A 52 0.86 -9.28 16.87
C VAL A 52 0.66 -9.82 15.46
N ARG A 53 -0.24 -10.78 15.31
CA ARG A 53 -0.54 -11.37 14.02
C ARG A 53 -1.09 -10.34 13.05
N LEU A 54 -2.04 -9.51 13.48
CA LEU A 54 -2.63 -8.47 12.65
C LEU A 54 -1.61 -7.41 12.23
N LYS A 55 -0.71 -7.04 13.14
CA LYS A 55 0.37 -6.10 12.82
C LYS A 55 1.28 -6.64 11.73
N LYS A 56 1.64 -7.91 11.80
CA LYS A 56 2.48 -8.56 10.79
C LYS A 56 1.77 -8.63 9.44
N LEU A 57 0.50 -9.00 9.44
CA LEU A 57 -0.29 -9.06 8.21
C LEU A 57 -0.45 -7.69 7.58
N LYS A 58 -0.72 -6.69 8.38
CA LYS A 58 -0.85 -5.31 7.92
C LYS A 58 0.45 -4.82 7.29
N LEU A 59 1.58 -5.11 7.91
CA LEU A 59 2.88 -4.74 7.37
C LEU A 59 3.17 -5.43 6.05
N ARG A 60 2.83 -6.72 5.96
CA ARG A 60 3.01 -7.48 4.71
C ARG A 60 2.19 -6.88 3.58
N LEU A 61 0.94 -6.52 3.86
CA LEU A 61 0.08 -5.88 2.86
C LEU A 61 0.65 -4.54 2.42
N LYS A 62 1.14 -3.75 3.36
CA LYS A 62 1.78 -2.48 3.06
C LYS A 62 2.99 -2.66 2.15
N ASP A 63 3.81 -3.66 2.43
CA ASP A 63 4.99 -3.96 1.62
C ASP A 63 4.58 -4.34 0.18
N GLN A 64 3.52 -5.12 0.04
CA GLN A 64 3.00 -5.49 -1.28
C GLN A 64 2.46 -4.27 -2.03
N MET A 65 1.77 -3.39 -1.32
CA MET A 65 1.27 -2.14 -1.92
C MET A 65 2.42 -1.25 -2.36
N GLU A 66 3.46 -1.13 -1.55
CA GLU A 66 4.64 -0.34 -1.88
C GLU A 66 5.39 -0.92 -3.07
N ALA A 67 5.41 -2.25 -3.21
CA ALA A 67 6.02 -2.89 -4.37
C ALA A 67 5.29 -2.51 -5.67
N ILE A 68 3.96 -2.46 -5.62
CA ILE A 68 3.16 -2.03 -6.79
C ILE A 68 3.45 -0.56 -7.12
N VAL A 69 3.48 0.29 -6.11
CA VAL A 69 3.79 1.72 -6.31
C VAL A 69 5.17 1.89 -6.94
N SER A 70 6.15 1.19 -6.40
CA SER A 70 7.53 1.25 -6.88
C SER A 70 7.65 0.80 -8.34
N GLN A 71 6.98 -0.30 -8.67
CA GLN A 71 6.96 -0.82 -10.03
C GLN A 71 6.30 0.17 -10.99
N SER A 72 5.19 0.78 -10.59
CA SER A 72 4.49 1.76 -11.40
C SER A 72 5.36 2.99 -11.66
N ARG A 73 6.09 3.46 -10.64
CA ARG A 73 6.99 4.59 -10.79
C ARG A 73 8.13 4.27 -11.75
N SER A 74 8.69 3.08 -11.65
CA SER A 74 9.77 2.65 -12.56
C SER A 74 9.27 2.59 -14.01
N GLN A 75 8.08 2.10 -14.22
CA GLN A 75 7.48 2.04 -15.56
C GLN A 75 7.26 3.43 -16.13
N GLN A 76 6.81 4.38 -15.32
CA GLN A 76 6.62 5.76 -15.76
C GLN A 76 7.93 6.41 -16.16
N VAL A 77 8.98 6.20 -15.37
CA VAL A 77 10.31 6.74 -15.68
C VAL A 77 10.84 6.13 -16.98
N ALA A 78 10.74 4.80 -17.13
CA ALA A 78 11.19 4.12 -18.33
C ALA A 78 10.45 4.60 -19.57
N TYR A 79 9.14 4.77 -19.46
CA TYR A 79 8.31 5.27 -20.56
C TYR A 79 8.74 6.69 -20.98
N ARG A 80 8.98 7.56 -20.00
CA ARG A 80 9.41 8.93 -20.27
C ARG A 80 10.76 8.95 -20.96
N GLN A 81 11.70 8.11 -20.54
CA GLN A 81 13.03 8.03 -21.14
C GLN A 81 12.95 7.54 -22.58
N VAL A 82 12.19 6.48 -22.83
CA VAL A 82 12.02 5.95 -24.19
C VAL A 82 11.39 6.99 -25.10
N ARG A 83 10.38 7.68 -24.61
CA ARG A 83 9.69 8.71 -25.39
C ARG A 83 10.63 9.89 -25.70
N ALA A 84 11.44 10.29 -24.75
CA ALA A 84 12.42 11.37 -24.96
C ALA A 84 13.42 11.00 -26.03
N VAL A 85 13.93 9.76 -26.00
CA VAL A 85 14.85 9.27 -27.02
C VAL A 85 14.22 9.27 -28.41
N ALA A 86 12.96 8.80 -28.49
CA ALA A 86 12.22 8.77 -29.76
C ALA A 86 12.04 10.17 -30.34
N VAL A 87 11.79 11.15 -29.49
CA VAL A 87 11.63 12.55 -29.93
C VAL A 87 12.92 13.11 -30.45
N ASN A 88 14.05 12.73 -29.86
CA ASN A 88 15.36 13.24 -30.26
C ASN A 88 15.89 12.59 -31.55
N VAL A 89 15.32 11.49 -31.96
CA VAL A 89 15.70 10.82 -33.20
C VAL A 89 14.92 11.40 -34.37
#